data_5b9b3bd17e91f1a7ac2817b9e3a32da7
#
_entry.id   5b9b3bd17e91f1a7ac2817b9e3a32da7
#
_cell.length_a   1.000
_cell.length_b   1.000
_cell.length_c   1.000
_cell.angle_alpha   90.00
_cell.angle_beta   90.00
_cell.angle_gamma   90.00
#
_symmetry.space_group_name_H-M   'P 1'
#
loop_
_entity.id
_entity.type
_entity.pdbx_description
1 polymer ?
#
loop_
_entity_poly.entity_id
_entity_poly.type
_entity_poly.pdbx_seq_one_letter_code
_entity_poly.pdbx_strand_id
1 'polypeptide(L)'
;MEIQLQIKMNEKLFLRDPVQSELGKKIILHSIQLIHQSGFEAFTFKKLAEAIGTTEAGIYRYFENKHRLLMYITAWYWSWLEYQVAFHTHNIQDPVVKLKKIIQLLATAVEDDVATSHIDESLLHQIIITEGSKAYLTRKVSEDNKDHLFKPYKDLCAKIGNIILECKPDYQYPKSLSSTIIEMAHFQNFFMNNLPSLTDFGRSKDESEIVNFIENLVFSSLNRPAKTEE
;
A
#
# COMPACT_ATOMS: atom_id res chain seq x y z
N MET A 1 -4.80 26.94 -8.15
CA MET A 1 -5.62 26.36 -7.07
C MET A 1 -4.96 25.02 -6.74
N GLU A 2 -4.17 24.99 -5.67
CA GLU A 2 -3.56 23.73 -5.22
C GLU A 2 -4.66 22.89 -4.57
N ILE A 3 -4.99 21.75 -5.17
CA ILE A 3 -5.88 20.77 -4.57
C ILE A 3 -5.01 19.94 -3.63
N GLN A 4 -5.14 20.14 -2.33
CA GLN A 4 -4.47 19.34 -1.33
C GLN A 4 -5.30 18.07 -1.08
N LEU A 5 -4.73 16.92 -1.35
CA LEU A 5 -5.36 15.63 -1.02
C LEU A 5 -5.35 15.44 0.49
N GLN A 6 -6.53 15.47 1.12
CA GLN A 6 -6.68 15.23 2.54
C GLN A 6 -7.25 13.83 2.79
N ILE A 7 -6.40 12.90 3.21
CA ILE A 7 -6.80 11.54 3.57
C ILE A 7 -7.19 11.50 5.05
N LYS A 8 -8.46 11.21 5.33
CA LYS A 8 -8.95 11.06 6.70
C LYS A 8 -8.55 9.70 7.25
N MET A 9 -7.72 9.69 8.29
CA MET A 9 -7.23 8.49 8.95
C MET A 9 -8.15 8.03 10.09
N ASN A 10 -8.11 6.74 10.42
CA ASN A 10 -8.81 6.19 11.59
C ASN A 10 -8.18 6.74 12.88
N GLU A 11 -9.00 7.32 13.76
CA GLU A 11 -8.55 7.97 15.00
C GLU A 11 -7.90 7.00 16.01
N LYS A 12 -8.11 5.68 15.87
CA LYS A 12 -7.45 4.66 16.70
C LYS A 12 -5.99 4.38 16.28
N LEU A 13 -5.51 4.97 15.19
CA LEU A 13 -4.12 4.84 14.74
C LEU A 13 -3.18 5.83 15.45
N PHE A 14 -3.71 6.87 16.08
CA PHE A 14 -2.92 7.92 16.72
C PHE A 14 -3.58 8.43 18.00
N LEU A 15 -2.81 9.07 18.87
CA LEU A 15 -3.30 9.74 20.08
C LEU A 15 -3.64 11.20 19.80
N ARG A 16 -2.92 11.81 18.86
CA ARG A 16 -3.14 13.16 18.35
C ARG A 16 -2.92 13.12 16.84
N ASP A 17 -3.82 13.73 16.08
CA ASP A 17 -3.73 13.78 14.62
C ASP A 17 -2.43 14.48 14.17
N PRO A 18 -1.50 13.74 13.52
CA PRO A 18 -0.19 14.29 13.16
C PRO A 18 -0.28 15.35 12.06
N VAL A 19 -1.27 15.32 11.18
CA VAL A 19 -1.39 16.31 10.09
C VAL A 19 -1.82 17.69 10.59
N GLN A 20 -2.34 17.79 11.82
CA GLN A 20 -2.80 19.05 12.42
C GLN A 20 -1.66 19.91 13.01
N SER A 21 -0.39 19.49 12.88
CA SER A 21 0.73 20.25 13.43
C SER A 21 2.03 20.02 12.66
N GLU A 22 2.89 21.01 12.64
CA GLU A 22 4.21 20.91 12.00
C GLU A 22 5.09 19.82 12.61
N LEU A 23 5.04 19.62 13.92
CA LEU A 23 5.77 18.53 14.57
C LEU A 23 5.23 17.17 14.13
N GLY A 24 3.93 17.00 14.04
CA GLY A 24 3.32 15.75 13.58
C GLY A 24 3.68 15.43 12.13
N LYS A 25 3.65 16.41 11.24
CA LYS A 25 4.09 16.25 9.84
C LYS A 25 5.58 15.84 9.76
N LYS A 26 6.45 16.48 10.57
CA LYS A 26 7.87 16.09 10.68
C LYS A 26 8.03 14.65 11.18
N ILE A 27 7.24 14.23 12.17
CA ILE A 27 7.24 12.86 12.68
C ILE A 27 6.96 11.88 11.54
N ILE A 28 5.92 12.11 10.72
CA ILE A 28 5.59 11.22 9.60
C ILE A 28 6.72 11.20 8.57
N LEU A 29 7.12 12.37 8.06
CA LEU A 29 8.16 12.47 7.03
C LEU A 29 9.46 11.78 7.43
N HIS A 30 10.01 12.12 8.59
CA HIS A 30 11.28 11.54 9.05
C HIS A 30 11.16 10.08 9.48
N SER A 31 9.98 9.62 9.89
CA SER A 31 9.75 8.19 10.13
C SER A 31 9.86 7.38 8.85
N ILE A 32 9.25 7.85 7.76
CA ILE A 32 9.37 7.23 6.43
C ILE A 32 10.84 7.17 6.02
N GLN A 33 11.57 8.28 6.11
CA GLN A 33 12.99 8.33 5.77
C GLN A 33 13.84 7.34 6.60
N LEU A 34 13.66 7.32 7.93
CA LEU A 34 14.44 6.47 8.82
C LEU A 34 14.09 4.98 8.65
N ILE A 35 12.82 4.64 8.47
CA ILE A 35 12.39 3.26 8.22
C ILE A 35 12.94 2.77 6.88
N HIS A 36 12.88 3.59 5.83
CA HIS A 36 13.47 3.25 4.54
C HIS A 36 14.98 3.02 4.64
N GLN A 37 15.72 3.89 5.36
CA GLN A 37 17.18 3.81 5.47
C GLN A 37 17.67 2.62 6.31
N SER A 38 16.99 2.29 7.42
CA SER A 38 17.50 1.35 8.42
C SER A 38 16.62 0.13 8.68
N GLY A 39 15.44 0.06 8.04
CA GLY A 39 14.42 -0.94 8.30
C GLY A 39 13.62 -0.66 9.57
N PHE A 40 12.42 -1.24 9.66
CA PHE A 40 11.51 -1.04 10.78
C PHE A 40 12.05 -1.58 12.11
N GLU A 41 12.83 -2.66 12.09
CA GLU A 41 13.40 -3.24 13.33
C GLU A 41 14.37 -2.28 14.01
N ALA A 42 15.25 -1.65 13.23
CA ALA A 42 16.24 -0.72 13.75
C ALA A 42 15.70 0.69 14.04
N PHE A 43 14.49 0.99 13.56
CA PHE A 43 13.79 2.26 13.83
C PHE A 43 13.32 2.33 15.27
N THR A 44 13.58 3.48 15.94
CA THR A 44 13.12 3.76 17.30
C THR A 44 12.66 5.22 17.43
N PHE A 45 11.77 5.50 18.38
CA PHE A 45 11.35 6.87 18.67
C PHE A 45 12.50 7.76 19.20
N LYS A 46 13.52 7.15 19.85
CA LYS A 46 14.74 7.86 20.24
C LYS A 46 15.47 8.41 19.02
N LYS A 47 15.79 7.57 18.02
CA LYS A 47 16.44 8.00 16.77
C LYS A 47 15.63 9.05 16.03
N LEU A 48 14.31 8.89 16.00
CA LEU A 48 13.41 9.86 15.38
C LEU A 48 13.46 11.21 16.13
N ALA A 49 13.40 11.19 17.46
CA ALA A 49 13.48 12.40 18.27
C ALA A 49 14.77 13.17 18.04
N GLU A 50 15.90 12.46 17.99
CA GLU A 50 17.22 13.01 17.68
C GLU A 50 17.22 13.64 16.27
N ALA A 51 16.68 12.96 15.25
CA ALA A 51 16.68 13.43 13.88
C ALA A 51 15.83 14.71 13.66
N ILE A 52 14.73 14.88 14.39
CA ILE A 52 13.83 16.04 14.21
C ILE A 52 14.00 17.12 15.28
N GLY A 53 14.95 16.96 16.21
CA GLY A 53 15.23 17.94 17.25
C GLY A 53 14.12 18.06 18.31
N THR A 54 13.52 16.93 18.71
CA THR A 54 12.47 16.87 19.75
C THR A 54 12.80 15.85 20.83
N THR A 55 11.87 15.60 21.74
CA THR A 55 11.99 14.55 22.77
C THR A 55 11.15 13.33 22.39
N GLU A 56 11.53 12.14 22.89
CA GLU A 56 10.68 10.94 22.72
C GLU A 56 9.27 11.15 23.28
N ALA A 57 9.13 11.86 24.41
CA ALA A 57 7.84 12.22 24.98
C ALA A 57 6.99 13.07 24.01
N GLY A 58 7.62 13.92 23.19
CA GLY A 58 6.98 14.67 22.13
C GLY A 58 6.35 13.76 21.08
N ILE A 59 7.03 12.68 20.69
CA ILE A 59 6.55 11.70 19.71
C ILE A 59 5.44 10.82 20.31
N TYR A 60 5.58 10.36 21.56
CA TYR A 60 4.57 9.57 22.27
C TYR A 60 3.22 10.29 22.44
N ARG A 61 3.16 11.60 22.28
CA ARG A 61 1.90 12.35 22.23
C ARG A 61 1.10 12.08 20.96
N TYR A 62 1.75 11.60 19.88
CA TYR A 62 1.10 11.31 18.61
C TYR A 62 0.85 9.82 18.41
N PHE A 63 1.80 8.97 18.78
CA PHE A 63 1.74 7.53 18.58
C PHE A 63 2.10 6.76 19.85
N GLU A 64 1.26 5.82 20.22
CA GLU A 64 1.47 4.95 21.38
C GLU A 64 2.79 4.17 21.30
N ASN A 65 3.15 3.72 20.11
CA ASN A 65 4.36 2.95 19.84
C ASN A 65 4.70 2.98 18.34
N LYS A 66 5.90 2.48 17.99
CA LYS A 66 6.38 2.46 16.61
C LYS A 66 5.50 1.59 15.69
N HIS A 67 4.83 0.57 16.21
CA HIS A 67 3.93 -0.26 15.42
C HIS A 67 2.67 0.51 15.01
N ARG A 68 2.07 1.31 15.91
CA ARG A 68 0.94 2.20 15.56
C ARG A 68 1.32 3.22 14.50
N LEU A 69 2.54 3.75 14.55
CA LEU A 69 3.06 4.63 13.51
C LEU A 69 3.20 3.88 12.17
N LEU A 70 3.77 2.66 12.16
CA LEU A 70 3.83 1.84 10.93
C LEU A 70 2.44 1.57 10.36
N MET A 71 1.48 1.20 11.21
CA MET A 71 0.09 1.00 10.78
C MET A 71 -0.52 2.29 10.20
N TYR A 72 -0.20 3.46 10.76
CA TYR A 72 -0.67 4.74 10.26
C TYR A 72 -0.16 5.00 8.84
N ILE A 73 1.16 4.91 8.60
CA ILE A 73 1.74 5.17 7.28
C ILE A 73 1.31 4.12 6.26
N THR A 74 1.13 2.87 6.68
CA THR A 74 0.61 1.78 5.82
C THR A 74 -0.85 2.03 5.44
N ALA A 75 -1.71 2.40 6.40
CA ALA A 75 -3.10 2.71 6.12
C ALA A 75 -3.25 3.97 5.24
N TRP A 76 -2.37 4.97 5.44
CA TRP A 76 -2.31 6.14 4.58
C TRP A 76 -1.98 5.75 3.13
N TYR A 77 -0.94 4.92 2.93
CA TYR A 77 -0.55 4.44 1.61
C TYR A 77 -1.70 3.73 0.88
N TRP A 78 -2.42 2.83 1.57
CA TRP A 78 -3.55 2.13 0.96
C TRP A 78 -4.70 3.06 0.58
N SER A 79 -4.97 4.09 1.39
CA SER A 79 -5.98 5.11 1.07
C SER A 79 -5.57 5.94 -0.13
N TRP A 80 -4.30 6.33 -0.18
CA TRP A 80 -3.73 7.05 -1.32
C TRP A 80 -3.77 6.22 -2.60
N LEU A 81 -3.38 4.95 -2.53
CA LEU A 81 -3.42 4.03 -3.69
C LEU A 81 -4.85 3.78 -4.17
N GLU A 82 -5.82 3.66 -3.25
CA GLU A 82 -7.23 3.58 -3.61
C GLU A 82 -7.71 4.83 -4.37
N TYR A 83 -7.26 6.00 -3.93
CA TYR A 83 -7.51 7.26 -4.63
C TYR A 83 -6.87 7.26 -6.03
N GLN A 84 -5.61 6.86 -6.16
CA GLN A 84 -4.92 6.75 -7.45
C GLN A 84 -5.66 5.80 -8.41
N VAL A 85 -6.10 4.65 -7.92
CA VAL A 85 -6.92 3.71 -8.70
C VAL A 85 -8.22 4.38 -9.16
N ALA A 86 -8.93 5.07 -8.27
CA ALA A 86 -10.17 5.77 -8.61
C ALA A 86 -9.93 6.85 -9.66
N PHE A 87 -8.90 7.67 -9.47
CA PHE A 87 -8.57 8.79 -10.36
C PHE A 87 -8.20 8.29 -11.77
N HIS A 88 -7.30 7.30 -11.86
CA HIS A 88 -6.82 6.80 -13.15
C HIS A 88 -7.82 5.92 -13.89
N THR A 89 -8.85 5.41 -13.22
CA THR A 89 -9.88 4.56 -13.85
C THR A 89 -11.23 5.25 -14.06
N HIS A 90 -11.41 6.48 -13.57
CA HIS A 90 -12.70 7.19 -13.59
C HIS A 90 -13.31 7.31 -15.00
N ASN A 91 -12.52 7.63 -16.01
CA ASN A 91 -12.97 7.85 -17.39
C ASN A 91 -12.88 6.58 -18.27
N ILE A 92 -12.48 5.44 -17.72
CA ILE A 92 -12.35 4.19 -18.46
C ILE A 92 -13.67 3.42 -18.32
N GLN A 93 -14.31 3.07 -19.46
CA GLN A 93 -15.57 2.32 -19.44
C GLN A 93 -15.33 0.80 -19.50
N ASP A 94 -14.33 0.35 -20.28
CA ASP A 94 -13.99 -1.05 -20.43
C ASP A 94 -13.35 -1.61 -19.14
N PRO A 95 -13.98 -2.61 -18.48
CA PRO A 95 -13.45 -3.17 -17.24
C PRO A 95 -12.12 -3.91 -17.42
N VAL A 96 -11.84 -4.46 -18.60
CA VAL A 96 -10.56 -5.10 -18.91
C VAL A 96 -9.45 -4.04 -18.93
N VAL A 97 -9.70 -2.89 -19.55
CA VAL A 97 -8.76 -1.78 -19.61
C VAL A 97 -8.57 -1.17 -18.20
N LYS A 98 -9.65 -1.06 -17.39
CA LYS A 98 -9.53 -0.66 -15.97
C LYS A 98 -8.62 -1.61 -15.21
N LEU A 99 -8.83 -2.92 -15.32
CA LEU A 99 -8.05 -3.90 -14.58
C LEU A 99 -6.57 -3.88 -14.97
N LYS A 100 -6.26 -3.75 -16.26
CA LYS A 100 -4.88 -3.55 -16.75
C LYS A 100 -4.24 -2.29 -16.19
N LYS A 101 -4.97 -1.17 -16.17
CA LYS A 101 -4.47 0.09 -15.58
C LYS A 101 -4.17 -0.06 -14.10
N ILE A 102 -5.01 -0.80 -13.36
CA ILE A 102 -4.77 -1.10 -11.94
C ILE A 102 -3.53 -1.95 -11.75
N ILE A 103 -3.36 -3.02 -12.53
CA ILE A 103 -2.16 -3.87 -12.47
C ILE A 103 -0.90 -3.04 -12.72
N GLN A 104 -0.93 -2.14 -13.70
CA GLN A 104 0.16 -1.21 -13.97
C GLN A 104 0.47 -0.34 -12.73
N LEU A 105 -0.54 0.32 -12.14
CA LEU A 105 -0.37 1.17 -10.97
C LEU A 105 0.19 0.43 -9.74
N LEU A 106 -0.13 -0.85 -9.58
CA LEU A 106 0.34 -1.67 -8.47
C LEU A 106 1.76 -2.19 -8.66
N ALA A 107 2.20 -2.38 -9.90
CA ALA A 107 3.45 -3.06 -10.24
C ALA A 107 4.59 -2.11 -10.62
N THR A 108 4.30 -0.83 -10.90
CA THR A 108 5.32 0.15 -11.30
C THR A 108 5.69 1.09 -10.17
N ALA A 109 6.88 1.66 -10.26
CA ALA A 109 7.36 2.67 -9.32
C ALA A 109 6.39 3.85 -9.19
N VAL A 110 6.30 4.37 -7.99
CA VAL A 110 5.47 5.52 -7.65
C VAL A 110 6.28 6.80 -7.82
N GLU A 111 5.69 7.79 -8.49
CA GLU A 111 6.22 9.16 -8.51
C GLU A 111 5.57 9.98 -7.39
N ASP A 112 6.36 10.87 -6.77
CA ASP A 112 5.87 11.70 -5.68
C ASP A 112 4.80 12.68 -6.15
N ASP A 113 3.73 12.82 -5.38
CA ASP A 113 2.65 13.77 -5.64
C ASP A 113 2.92 15.10 -4.92
N VAL A 114 3.00 16.17 -5.68
CA VAL A 114 3.20 17.55 -5.15
C VAL A 114 2.08 17.95 -4.17
N ALA A 115 0.90 17.33 -4.28
CA ALA A 115 -0.25 17.61 -3.41
C ALA A 115 -0.10 17.07 -1.98
N THR A 116 0.90 16.23 -1.71
CA THR A 116 1.12 15.55 -0.41
C THR A 116 2.51 15.83 0.17
N SER A 117 2.95 17.08 0.16
CA SER A 117 4.30 17.56 0.47
C SER A 117 4.92 17.10 1.82
N HIS A 118 4.15 16.48 2.71
CA HIS A 118 4.61 15.93 3.99
C HIS A 118 4.80 14.42 4.00
N ILE A 119 4.61 13.77 2.86
CA ILE A 119 4.82 12.33 2.65
C ILE A 119 5.61 12.15 1.35
N ASP A 120 6.59 11.29 1.40
CA ASP A 120 7.36 10.83 0.26
C ASP A 120 6.76 9.47 -0.15
N GLU A 121 5.91 9.49 -1.17
CA GLU A 121 5.16 8.31 -1.62
C GLU A 121 6.08 7.26 -2.21
N SER A 122 7.16 7.67 -2.86
CA SER A 122 8.11 6.75 -3.47
C SER A 122 8.86 5.95 -2.40
N LEU A 123 9.36 6.60 -1.34
CA LEU A 123 9.96 5.92 -0.20
C LEU A 123 8.94 5.07 0.56
N LEU A 124 7.71 5.58 0.72
CA LEU A 124 6.65 4.84 1.39
C LEU A 124 6.26 3.58 0.62
N HIS A 125 6.19 3.63 -0.71
CA HIS A 125 5.97 2.45 -1.54
C HIS A 125 7.03 1.37 -1.30
N GLN A 126 8.31 1.75 -1.24
CA GLN A 126 9.40 0.81 -0.94
C GLN A 126 9.27 0.20 0.47
N ILE A 127 8.84 1.00 1.47
CA ILE A 127 8.55 0.50 2.81
C ILE A 127 7.40 -0.51 2.78
N ILE A 128 6.34 -0.26 2.02
CA ILE A 128 5.22 -1.21 1.91
C ILE A 128 5.68 -2.54 1.32
N ILE A 129 6.52 -2.52 0.30
CA ILE A 129 7.09 -3.73 -0.29
C ILE A 129 7.93 -4.53 0.73
N THR A 130 8.72 -3.87 1.56
CA THR A 130 9.68 -4.54 2.45
C THR A 130 9.17 -4.77 3.86
N GLU A 131 8.34 -3.90 4.39
CA GLU A 131 7.94 -3.84 5.80
C GLU A 131 6.41 -3.87 6.00
N GLY A 132 5.63 -3.65 4.94
CA GLY A 132 4.17 -3.49 5.03
C GLY A 132 3.46 -4.67 5.69
N SER A 133 3.92 -5.89 5.46
CA SER A 133 3.35 -7.10 6.09
C SER A 133 3.45 -7.09 7.62
N LYS A 134 4.43 -6.41 8.21
CA LYS A 134 4.59 -6.28 9.66
C LYS A 134 3.46 -5.46 10.31
N ALA A 135 2.71 -4.68 9.54
CA ALA A 135 1.55 -3.97 10.05
C ALA A 135 0.39 -4.91 10.41
N TYR A 136 0.22 -6.04 9.73
CA TYR A 136 -0.89 -6.97 9.93
C TYR A 136 -0.51 -8.41 10.31
N LEU A 137 0.72 -8.86 10.05
CA LEU A 137 1.19 -10.19 10.48
C LEU A 137 1.58 -10.18 11.97
N THR A 138 0.63 -9.87 12.84
CA THR A 138 0.81 -9.75 14.28
C THR A 138 -0.19 -10.59 15.05
N ARG A 139 0.11 -10.89 16.33
CA ARG A 139 -0.85 -11.57 17.22
C ARG A 139 -2.09 -10.73 17.52
N LYS A 140 -2.02 -9.40 17.36
CA LYS A 140 -3.13 -8.46 17.62
C LYS A 140 -4.01 -8.21 16.38
N VAL A 141 -3.74 -8.83 15.25
CA VAL A 141 -4.45 -8.58 13.98
C VAL A 141 -6.00 -8.67 14.12
N SER A 142 -6.50 -9.59 14.92
CA SER A 142 -7.95 -9.74 15.13
C SER A 142 -8.58 -8.57 15.88
N GLU A 143 -7.86 -7.98 16.85
CA GLU A 143 -8.30 -6.79 17.59
C GLU A 143 -8.23 -5.55 16.69
N ASP A 144 -7.09 -5.35 16.02
CA ASP A 144 -6.87 -4.25 15.07
C ASP A 144 -7.89 -4.30 13.92
N ASN A 145 -8.30 -5.51 13.51
CA ASN A 145 -9.34 -5.69 12.51
C ASN A 145 -10.74 -5.29 13.00
N LYS A 146 -11.09 -5.57 14.27
CA LYS A 146 -12.35 -5.11 14.89
C LYS A 146 -12.40 -3.58 14.97
N ASP A 147 -11.25 -2.95 15.15
CA ASP A 147 -11.08 -1.50 15.17
C ASP A 147 -11.04 -0.86 13.78
N HIS A 148 -11.27 -1.66 12.73
CA HIS A 148 -11.27 -1.23 11.33
C HIS A 148 -9.94 -0.60 10.85
N LEU A 149 -8.80 -0.95 11.46
CA LEU A 149 -7.51 -0.35 11.10
C LEU A 149 -7.01 -0.78 9.70
N PHE A 150 -7.51 -1.92 9.19
CA PHE A 150 -7.20 -2.42 7.85
C PHE A 150 -8.26 -2.03 6.80
N LYS A 151 -9.19 -1.11 7.15
CA LYS A 151 -10.25 -0.70 6.23
C LYS A 151 -9.71 -0.19 4.89
N PRO A 152 -8.69 0.68 4.82
CA PRO A 152 -8.18 1.18 3.54
C PRO A 152 -7.72 0.07 2.59
N TYR A 153 -6.96 -0.92 3.10
CA TYR A 153 -6.53 -2.07 2.30
C TYR A 153 -7.72 -2.91 1.80
N LYS A 154 -8.72 -3.12 2.66
CA LYS A 154 -9.93 -3.85 2.29
C LYS A 154 -10.77 -3.12 1.27
N ASP A 155 -10.87 -1.80 1.37
CA ASP A 155 -11.61 -0.97 0.42
C ASP A 155 -10.95 -1.02 -0.97
N LEU A 156 -9.63 -0.95 -1.04
CA LEU A 156 -8.88 -1.15 -2.29
C LEU A 156 -9.13 -2.55 -2.88
N CYS A 157 -9.02 -3.62 -2.05
CA CYS A 157 -9.31 -4.99 -2.50
C CYS A 157 -10.77 -5.12 -2.98
N ALA A 158 -11.73 -4.52 -2.31
CA ALA A 158 -13.13 -4.55 -2.72
C ALA A 158 -13.36 -3.83 -4.05
N LYS A 159 -12.72 -2.68 -4.26
CA LYS A 159 -12.77 -1.93 -5.52
C LYS A 159 -12.23 -2.76 -6.68
N ILE A 160 -11.06 -3.38 -6.53
CA ILE A 160 -10.47 -4.27 -7.55
C ILE A 160 -11.38 -5.49 -7.79
N GLY A 161 -11.92 -6.09 -6.71
CA GLY A 161 -12.84 -7.23 -6.81
C GLY A 161 -14.12 -6.92 -7.58
N ASN A 162 -14.66 -5.71 -7.43
CA ASN A 162 -15.82 -5.27 -8.21
C ASN A 162 -15.47 -5.14 -9.71
N ILE A 163 -14.30 -4.60 -10.04
CA ILE A 163 -13.86 -4.52 -11.44
C ILE A 163 -13.61 -5.91 -12.03
N ILE A 164 -13.09 -6.86 -11.24
CA ILE A 164 -12.98 -8.26 -11.66
C ILE A 164 -14.36 -8.84 -12.00
N LEU A 165 -15.40 -8.54 -11.19
CA LEU A 165 -16.77 -8.96 -11.45
C LEU A 165 -17.40 -8.22 -12.64
N GLU A 166 -17.01 -6.98 -12.93
CA GLU A 166 -17.38 -6.30 -14.18
C GLU A 166 -16.78 -7.03 -15.40
N CYS A 167 -15.54 -7.55 -15.31
CA CYS A 167 -14.93 -8.35 -16.38
C CYS A 167 -15.56 -9.73 -16.53
N LYS A 168 -15.89 -10.39 -15.41
CA LYS A 168 -16.45 -11.74 -15.36
C LYS A 168 -17.42 -11.88 -14.18
N PRO A 169 -18.75 -11.69 -14.41
CA PRO A 169 -19.76 -11.67 -13.34
C PRO A 169 -19.89 -12.96 -12.53
N ASP A 170 -19.56 -14.11 -13.13
CA ASP A 170 -19.60 -15.44 -12.50
C ASP A 170 -18.27 -15.89 -11.88
N TYR A 171 -17.26 -14.99 -11.77
CA TYR A 171 -15.99 -15.36 -11.20
C TYR A 171 -16.10 -15.62 -9.69
N GLN A 172 -15.68 -16.81 -9.24
CA GLN A 172 -15.92 -17.29 -7.88
C GLN A 172 -15.04 -16.66 -6.81
N TYR A 173 -13.86 -16.10 -7.15
CA TYR A 173 -12.84 -15.70 -6.20
C TYR A 173 -12.38 -14.22 -6.33
N PRO A 174 -13.29 -13.24 -6.51
CA PRO A 174 -12.89 -11.84 -6.79
C PRO A 174 -12.06 -11.22 -5.66
N LYS A 175 -12.40 -11.52 -4.39
CA LYS A 175 -11.66 -11.02 -3.22
C LYS A 175 -10.26 -11.62 -3.10
N SER A 176 -10.15 -12.93 -3.32
CA SER A 176 -8.86 -13.63 -3.26
C SER A 176 -7.95 -13.19 -4.41
N LEU A 177 -8.50 -13.03 -5.63
CA LEU A 177 -7.73 -12.54 -6.76
C LEU A 177 -7.25 -11.10 -6.54
N SER A 178 -8.09 -10.22 -5.99
CA SER A 178 -7.71 -8.82 -5.68
C SER A 178 -6.52 -8.75 -4.74
N SER A 179 -6.58 -9.42 -3.60
CA SER A 179 -5.46 -9.42 -2.64
C SER A 179 -4.21 -10.10 -3.21
N THR A 180 -4.38 -11.16 -4.02
CA THR A 180 -3.27 -11.82 -4.70
C THR A 180 -2.58 -10.89 -5.70
N ILE A 181 -3.33 -10.10 -6.48
CA ILE A 181 -2.75 -9.12 -7.42
C ILE A 181 -1.86 -8.12 -6.68
N ILE A 182 -2.36 -7.55 -5.58
CA ILE A 182 -1.62 -6.55 -4.79
C ILE A 182 -0.34 -7.17 -4.21
N GLU A 183 -0.47 -8.28 -3.49
CA GLU A 183 0.68 -8.92 -2.84
C GLU A 183 1.70 -9.43 -3.86
N MET A 184 1.24 -9.97 -5.00
CA MET A 184 2.13 -10.45 -6.07
C MET A 184 2.92 -9.30 -6.70
N ALA A 185 2.30 -8.15 -6.95
CA ALA A 185 3.00 -6.98 -7.48
C ALA A 185 4.15 -6.58 -6.55
N HIS A 186 3.88 -6.50 -5.24
CA HIS A 186 4.90 -6.18 -4.24
C HIS A 186 6.00 -7.25 -4.13
N PHE A 187 5.64 -8.54 -4.07
CA PHE A 187 6.62 -9.62 -3.95
C PHE A 187 7.48 -9.77 -5.20
N GLN A 188 6.91 -9.62 -6.40
CA GLN A 188 7.71 -9.69 -7.63
C GLN A 188 8.67 -8.50 -7.74
N ASN A 189 8.26 -7.30 -7.33
CA ASN A 189 9.14 -6.15 -7.23
C ASN A 189 10.27 -6.39 -6.21
N PHE A 190 9.93 -6.92 -5.02
CA PHE A 190 10.92 -7.29 -4.01
C PHE A 190 11.91 -8.33 -4.54
N PHE A 191 11.44 -9.41 -5.19
CA PHE A 191 12.30 -10.45 -5.74
C PHE A 191 13.20 -9.91 -6.84
N MET A 192 12.65 -9.12 -7.75
CA MET A 192 13.42 -8.50 -8.83
C MET A 192 14.62 -7.71 -8.30
N ASN A 193 14.45 -6.99 -7.20
CA ASN A 193 15.48 -6.11 -6.65
C ASN A 193 16.41 -6.81 -5.64
N ASN A 194 15.89 -7.75 -4.83
CA ASN A 194 16.62 -8.30 -3.67
C ASN A 194 16.93 -9.79 -3.79
N LEU A 195 16.11 -10.57 -4.49
CA LEU A 195 16.26 -12.03 -4.65
C LEU A 195 16.05 -12.43 -6.12
N PRO A 196 16.91 -11.95 -7.04
CA PRO A 196 16.69 -12.04 -8.49
C PRO A 196 16.58 -13.47 -9.04
N SER A 197 16.98 -14.48 -8.28
CA SER A 197 16.83 -15.89 -8.65
C SER A 197 15.40 -16.44 -8.44
N LEU A 198 14.52 -15.68 -7.79
CA LEU A 198 13.13 -16.07 -7.54
C LEU A 198 12.14 -15.47 -8.56
N THR A 199 12.65 -14.76 -9.57
CA THR A 199 11.84 -14.17 -10.63
C THR A 199 12.58 -14.21 -11.97
N ASP A 200 11.83 -14.20 -13.07
CA ASP A 200 12.40 -14.17 -14.42
C ASP A 200 12.92 -12.77 -14.81
N PHE A 201 12.49 -11.73 -14.08
CA PHE A 201 12.81 -10.30 -14.34
C PHE A 201 14.07 -9.81 -13.61
N GLY A 202 14.72 -10.65 -12.83
CA GLY A 202 15.85 -10.26 -11.97
C GLY A 202 17.07 -9.70 -12.72
N ARG A 203 17.21 -9.98 -14.03
CA ARG A 203 18.30 -9.47 -14.88
C ARG A 203 17.95 -8.15 -15.57
N SER A 204 16.74 -8.06 -16.13
CA SER A 204 16.27 -6.88 -16.86
C SER A 204 15.97 -5.72 -15.92
N LYS A 205 15.46 -6.02 -14.73
CA LYS A 205 14.89 -5.06 -13.77
C LYS A 205 13.86 -4.12 -14.39
N ASP A 206 13.11 -4.66 -15.34
CA ASP A 206 12.05 -3.95 -16.05
C ASP A 206 10.69 -4.26 -15.39
N GLU A 207 10.11 -3.27 -14.76
CA GLU A 207 8.79 -3.38 -14.10
C GLU A 207 7.67 -3.73 -15.09
N SER A 208 7.84 -3.42 -16.38
CA SER A 208 6.85 -3.81 -17.41
C SER A 208 6.71 -5.32 -17.54
N GLU A 209 7.74 -6.10 -17.25
CA GLU A 209 7.69 -7.55 -17.23
C GLU A 209 6.85 -8.09 -16.07
N ILE A 210 6.88 -7.40 -14.91
CA ILE A 210 5.99 -7.71 -13.77
C ILE A 210 4.53 -7.46 -14.17
N VAL A 211 4.25 -6.33 -14.83
CA VAL A 211 2.91 -6.00 -15.33
C VAL A 211 2.42 -7.09 -16.27
N ASN A 212 3.21 -7.46 -17.28
CA ASN A 212 2.87 -8.49 -18.26
C ASN A 212 2.62 -9.85 -17.62
N PHE A 213 3.44 -10.24 -16.64
CA PHE A 213 3.28 -11.49 -15.90
C PHE A 213 1.95 -11.52 -15.12
N ILE A 214 1.65 -10.46 -14.38
CA ILE A 214 0.43 -10.36 -13.58
C ILE A 214 -0.81 -10.31 -14.50
N GLU A 215 -0.77 -9.54 -15.60
CA GLU A 215 -1.85 -9.52 -16.60
C GLU A 215 -2.12 -10.93 -17.15
N ASN A 216 -1.07 -11.64 -17.55
CA ASN A 216 -1.21 -12.99 -18.08
C ASN A 216 -1.87 -13.94 -17.05
N LEU A 217 -1.40 -13.91 -15.79
CA LEU A 217 -1.95 -14.75 -14.72
C LEU A 217 -3.42 -14.43 -14.46
N VAL A 218 -3.76 -13.15 -14.32
CA VAL A 218 -5.12 -12.67 -14.02
C VAL A 218 -6.07 -13.04 -15.14
N PHE A 219 -5.76 -12.70 -16.40
CA PHE A 219 -6.66 -12.96 -17.52
C PHE A 219 -6.75 -14.45 -17.87
N SER A 220 -5.69 -15.24 -17.63
CA SER A 220 -5.79 -16.70 -17.74
C SER A 220 -6.74 -17.28 -16.70
N SER A 221 -6.75 -16.72 -15.46
CA SER A 221 -7.69 -17.13 -14.41
C SER A 221 -9.14 -16.77 -14.75
N LEU A 222 -9.36 -15.58 -15.30
CA LEU A 222 -10.71 -15.12 -15.70
C LEU A 222 -11.28 -15.88 -16.90
N ASN A 223 -10.43 -16.34 -17.83
CA ASN A 223 -10.85 -17.05 -19.03
C ASN A 223 -11.17 -18.54 -18.79
N ARG A 224 -10.89 -19.11 -17.62
CA ARG A 224 -11.25 -20.50 -17.32
C ARG A 224 -12.79 -20.64 -17.29
N PRO A 225 -13.36 -21.64 -17.98
CA PRO A 225 -14.79 -21.94 -17.85
C PRO A 225 -15.10 -22.26 -16.38
N ALA A 226 -16.28 -21.83 -15.92
CA ALA A 226 -16.80 -22.24 -14.61
C ALA A 226 -16.81 -23.77 -14.56
N LYS A 227 -16.38 -24.36 -13.42
CA LYS A 227 -16.55 -25.80 -13.23
C LYS A 227 -18.03 -26.09 -13.28
N THR A 228 -18.47 -26.87 -14.28
CA THR A 228 -19.75 -27.56 -14.21
C THR A 228 -19.66 -28.53 -13.03
N GLU A 229 -20.47 -28.31 -12.01
CA GLU A 229 -20.68 -29.29 -10.95
C GLU A 229 -21.25 -30.55 -11.60
N GLU A 230 -20.51 -31.66 -11.56
CA GLU A 230 -21.00 -33.01 -11.83
C GLU A 230 -21.78 -33.54 -10.64
#